data_2f19cd1e1b2fb94642fb1d3e77d55cb2
#
_entry.id   2f19cd1e1b2fb94642fb1d3e77d55cb2
#
_cell.length_a   1.000
_cell.length_b   1.000
_cell.length_c   1.000
_cell.angle_alpha   90.00
_cell.angle_beta   90.00
_cell.angle_gamma   90.00
#
_symmetry.space_group_name_H-M   'P 1'
#
loop_
_entity.id
_entity.type
_entity.pdbx_description
1 polymer ?
#
loop_
_entity_poly.entity_id
_entity_poly.type
_entity_poly.pdbx_seq_one_letter_code
_entity_poly.pdbx_strand_id
1 'polypeptide(L)'
;MLDGVCPPQRMRYSLESRCRIVQLILAGKSPQAAAAACGASRATGYRLWRRYREGGWAALADRPPVPKHQPRRLSRELEQRILAAREYAKAGPLIVAGQLGLPASTVWKVLRRYGVSRLRLPAREPVRRYERARPGELLHVDIKKLGRFWTVGKRIHRDGLARNRHAGWQYLHLAIDDHSRLAYAELLPSESPADCGAFLRRAVAWYTDRGITVERVLSDNGNGYRSFAWRDACAELDIQRRYTRPRRPQTNGKAEALVKTLLREWAHRFAYPTSAHRARALPGYLRWYNQHRPHSAIGGRPPISRVSQVCGSHN
;
A
#
# COMPACT_ATOMS: atom_id res chain seq x y z
N MET A 1 26.52 -64.93 2.97
CA MET A 1 25.25 -64.30 2.58
C MET A 1 24.47 -64.06 3.86
N LEU A 2 24.46 -62.87 4.34
CA LEU A 2 23.66 -62.43 5.51
C LEU A 2 22.49 -61.61 5.01
N ASP A 3 21.34 -62.26 5.06
CA ASP A 3 20.06 -61.58 4.68
C ASP A 3 19.75 -60.47 5.67
N GLY A 4 19.92 -59.23 5.19
CA GLY A 4 19.53 -58.03 5.90
C GLY A 4 18.00 -57.88 5.93
N VAL A 5 17.36 -58.36 6.99
CA VAL A 5 15.97 -58.11 7.27
C VAL A 5 15.82 -56.62 7.60
N CYS A 6 15.34 -55.86 6.64
CA CYS A 6 14.95 -54.44 6.82
C CYS A 6 13.79 -54.39 7.87
N PRO A 7 13.91 -53.62 8.97
CA PRO A 7 12.82 -53.53 9.94
C PRO A 7 11.55 -52.94 9.26
N PRO A 8 10.36 -53.44 9.58
CA PRO A 8 9.14 -53.03 8.93
C PRO A 8 8.93 -51.51 9.09
N GLN A 9 8.91 -50.79 7.97
CA GLN A 9 8.52 -49.40 7.94
C GLN A 9 7.16 -49.28 8.63
N ARG A 10 7.08 -48.44 9.69
CA ARG A 10 5.81 -48.08 10.35
C ARG A 10 4.90 -47.43 9.32
N MET A 11 4.01 -48.20 8.71
CA MET A 11 3.00 -47.66 7.80
C MET A 11 2.15 -46.66 8.58
N ARG A 12 2.27 -45.37 8.24
CA ARG A 12 1.37 -44.31 8.75
C ARG A 12 0.08 -44.43 7.96
N TYR A 13 -1.00 -44.87 8.59
CA TYR A 13 -2.31 -44.84 7.98
C TYR A 13 -2.68 -43.42 7.60
N SER A 14 -3.14 -43.21 6.38
CA SER A 14 -3.64 -41.91 5.92
C SER A 14 -4.86 -41.48 6.77
N LEU A 15 -5.19 -40.19 6.76
CA LEU A 15 -6.40 -39.70 7.45
C LEU A 15 -7.66 -40.40 6.94
N GLU A 16 -7.72 -40.63 5.65
CA GLU A 16 -8.82 -41.34 4.98
C GLU A 16 -8.95 -42.80 5.51
N SER A 17 -7.85 -43.55 5.60
CA SER A 17 -7.85 -44.90 6.17
C SER A 17 -8.31 -44.92 7.63
N ARG A 18 -7.93 -43.92 8.42
CA ARG A 18 -8.37 -43.79 9.82
C ARG A 18 -9.88 -43.48 9.91
N CYS A 19 -10.36 -42.61 9.05
CA CYS A 19 -11.80 -42.31 8.95
C CYS A 19 -12.58 -43.53 8.52
N ARG A 20 -12.08 -44.28 7.54
CA ARG A 20 -12.74 -45.50 7.08
C ARG A 20 -12.86 -46.55 8.19
N ILE A 21 -11.84 -46.74 9.02
CA ILE A 21 -11.92 -47.65 10.17
C ILE A 21 -13.05 -47.24 11.12
N VAL A 22 -13.12 -45.94 11.45
CA VAL A 22 -14.16 -45.42 12.37
C VAL A 22 -15.56 -45.53 11.75
N GLN A 23 -15.73 -45.28 10.44
CA GLN A 23 -16.99 -45.47 9.72
C GLN A 23 -17.48 -46.93 9.79
N LEU A 24 -16.57 -47.90 9.63
CA LEU A 24 -16.92 -49.30 9.76
C LEU A 24 -17.37 -49.68 11.18
N ILE A 25 -16.76 -49.03 12.21
CA ILE A 25 -17.18 -49.23 13.60
C ILE A 25 -18.57 -48.65 13.84
N LEU A 26 -18.85 -47.45 13.32
CA LEU A 26 -20.17 -46.82 13.39
C LEU A 26 -21.25 -47.64 12.62
N ALA A 27 -20.85 -48.37 11.58
CA ALA A 27 -21.70 -49.30 10.86
C ALA A 27 -21.89 -50.68 11.56
N GLY A 28 -21.51 -50.78 12.83
CA GLY A 28 -21.74 -51.95 13.67
C GLY A 28 -20.60 -53.00 13.71
N LYS A 29 -19.45 -52.77 13.04
CA LYS A 29 -18.31 -53.71 13.15
C LYS A 29 -17.57 -53.50 14.44
N SER A 30 -17.01 -54.57 15.03
CA SER A 30 -16.08 -54.43 16.17
C SER A 30 -14.83 -53.64 15.76
N PRO A 31 -14.18 -52.88 16.66
CA PRO A 31 -12.95 -52.15 16.37
C PRO A 31 -11.83 -53.04 15.79
N GLN A 32 -11.80 -54.29 16.19
CA GLN A 32 -10.86 -55.31 15.66
C GLN A 32 -11.17 -55.68 14.22
N ALA A 33 -12.43 -55.99 13.90
CA ALA A 33 -12.86 -56.35 12.56
C ALA A 33 -12.75 -55.18 11.58
N ALA A 34 -13.08 -53.97 12.02
CA ALA A 34 -12.94 -52.72 11.23
C ALA A 34 -11.44 -52.42 10.91
N ALA A 35 -10.54 -52.59 11.87
CA ALA A 35 -9.11 -52.42 11.67
C ALA A 35 -8.55 -53.48 10.70
N ALA A 36 -8.91 -54.74 10.88
CA ALA A 36 -8.49 -55.85 10.00
C ALA A 36 -8.96 -55.61 8.55
N ALA A 37 -10.18 -55.13 8.33
CA ALA A 37 -10.68 -54.82 7.00
C ALA A 37 -9.91 -53.69 6.27
N CYS A 38 -9.17 -52.89 7.02
CA CYS A 38 -8.32 -51.78 6.49
C CYS A 38 -6.82 -52.08 6.62
N GLY A 39 -6.44 -53.35 6.86
CA GLY A 39 -5.01 -53.76 7.00
C GLY A 39 -4.35 -53.21 8.26
N ALA A 40 -5.12 -52.83 9.27
CA ALA A 40 -4.59 -52.25 10.50
C ALA A 40 -4.66 -53.22 11.68
N SER A 41 -3.74 -53.03 12.64
CA SER A 41 -3.71 -53.87 13.84
C SER A 41 -4.93 -53.61 14.75
N ARG A 42 -5.32 -54.62 15.54
CA ARG A 42 -6.34 -54.53 16.60
C ARG A 42 -6.13 -53.30 17.49
N ALA A 43 -4.89 -53.06 17.95
CA ALA A 43 -4.56 -51.90 18.79
C ALA A 43 -4.83 -50.57 18.11
N THR A 44 -4.64 -50.46 16.79
CA THR A 44 -4.95 -49.27 16.01
C THR A 44 -6.45 -49.04 15.97
N GLY A 45 -7.27 -50.06 15.76
CA GLY A 45 -8.74 -49.91 15.76
C GLY A 45 -9.26 -49.34 17.09
N TYR A 46 -8.88 -49.92 18.20
CA TYR A 46 -9.30 -49.42 19.54
C TYR A 46 -8.77 -48.03 19.84
N ARG A 47 -7.54 -47.70 19.43
CA ARG A 47 -6.97 -46.35 19.61
C ARG A 47 -7.70 -45.29 18.80
N LEU A 48 -8.04 -45.60 17.52
CA LEU A 48 -8.78 -44.68 16.67
C LEU A 48 -10.22 -44.48 17.16
N TRP A 49 -10.87 -45.55 17.61
CA TRP A 49 -12.20 -45.50 18.18
C TRP A 49 -12.22 -44.64 19.45
N ARG A 50 -11.27 -44.79 20.37
CA ARG A 50 -11.12 -43.95 21.56
C ARG A 50 -10.94 -42.49 21.19
N ARG A 51 -10.02 -42.19 20.24
CA ARG A 51 -9.79 -40.82 19.77
C ARG A 51 -11.05 -40.18 19.18
N TYR A 52 -11.80 -40.95 18.41
CA TYR A 52 -13.06 -40.48 17.86
C TYR A 52 -14.10 -40.17 18.97
N ARG A 53 -14.23 -41.02 19.97
CA ARG A 53 -15.15 -40.80 21.10
C ARG A 53 -14.80 -39.55 21.92
N GLU A 54 -13.51 -39.25 22.06
CA GLU A 54 -13.01 -38.11 22.83
C GLU A 54 -13.13 -36.77 22.07
N GLY A 55 -13.00 -36.75 20.75
CA GLY A 55 -12.89 -35.49 19.98
C GLY A 55 -13.43 -35.53 18.55
N GLY A 56 -14.29 -36.48 18.22
CA GLY A 56 -14.93 -36.61 16.91
C GLY A 56 -13.97 -36.84 15.75
N TRP A 57 -14.40 -36.51 14.55
CA TRP A 57 -13.60 -36.66 13.33
C TRP A 57 -12.31 -35.85 13.33
N ALA A 58 -12.33 -34.66 13.93
CA ALA A 58 -11.15 -33.79 14.02
C ALA A 58 -10.01 -34.44 14.82
N ALA A 59 -10.31 -35.29 15.78
CA ALA A 59 -9.33 -35.98 16.59
C ALA A 59 -8.55 -37.06 15.83
N LEU A 60 -9.01 -37.48 14.65
CA LEU A 60 -8.33 -38.48 13.81
C LEU A 60 -7.15 -37.87 13.02
N ALA A 61 -7.10 -36.54 12.86
CA ALA A 61 -6.00 -35.86 12.21
C ALA A 61 -4.67 -36.06 12.93
N ASP A 62 -3.55 -35.91 12.20
CA ASP A 62 -2.22 -36.01 12.79
C ASP A 62 -2.01 -34.88 13.82
N ARG A 63 -1.57 -35.25 15.00
CA ARG A 63 -1.11 -34.28 16.00
C ARG A 63 0.34 -33.94 15.72
N PRO A 64 0.73 -32.66 15.74
CA PRO A 64 2.13 -32.28 15.61
C PRO A 64 2.96 -32.96 16.70
N PRO A 65 4.14 -33.51 16.41
CA PRO A 65 4.99 -34.13 17.40
C PRO A 65 5.57 -33.08 18.35
N VAL A 66 4.97 -32.95 19.53
CA VAL A 66 5.46 -32.05 20.57
C VAL A 66 6.29 -32.87 21.57
N PRO A 67 7.56 -32.53 21.78
CA PRO A 67 8.39 -33.21 22.78
C PRO A 67 7.76 -33.03 24.18
N LYS A 68 7.70 -34.11 24.96
CA LYS A 68 7.21 -34.09 26.34
C LYS A 68 8.05 -33.18 27.25
N HIS A 69 9.37 -33.11 26.99
CA HIS A 69 10.33 -32.30 27.69
C HIS A 69 10.95 -31.27 26.74
N GLN A 70 10.92 -30.01 27.13
CA GLN A 70 11.45 -28.88 26.33
C GLN A 70 12.35 -28.00 27.22
N PRO A 71 13.59 -28.43 27.51
CA PRO A 71 14.45 -27.76 28.50
C PRO A 71 14.83 -26.32 28.12
N ARG A 72 14.76 -25.97 26.82
CA ARG A 72 15.05 -24.62 26.31
C ARG A 72 13.81 -23.72 26.17
N ARG A 73 12.66 -24.19 26.64
CA ARG A 73 11.45 -23.38 26.61
C ARG A 73 11.52 -22.32 27.73
N LEU A 74 11.19 -21.09 27.38
CA LEU A 74 11.10 -20.01 28.36
C LEU A 74 10.00 -20.28 29.38
N SER A 75 10.18 -19.77 30.60
CA SER A 75 9.11 -19.79 31.63
C SER A 75 7.88 -19.04 31.15
N ARG A 76 6.71 -19.41 31.63
CA ARG A 76 5.44 -18.73 31.33
C ARG A 76 5.49 -17.26 31.71
N GLU A 77 6.08 -16.93 32.84
CA GLU A 77 6.24 -15.56 33.34
C GLU A 77 7.05 -14.70 32.37
N LEU A 78 8.17 -15.24 31.85
CA LEU A 78 8.99 -14.51 30.91
C LEU A 78 8.28 -14.33 29.55
N GLU A 79 7.52 -15.34 29.08
CA GLU A 79 6.67 -15.21 27.90
C GLU A 79 5.62 -14.10 28.09
N GLN A 80 4.97 -14.02 29.25
CA GLN A 80 4.01 -12.95 29.57
C GLN A 80 4.67 -11.58 29.62
N ARG A 81 5.86 -11.46 30.22
CA ARG A 81 6.63 -10.20 30.22
C ARG A 81 6.95 -9.74 28.80
N ILE A 82 7.30 -10.65 27.89
CA ILE A 82 7.53 -10.33 26.49
C ILE A 82 6.25 -9.80 25.82
N LEU A 83 5.11 -10.43 26.09
CA LEU A 83 3.82 -10.00 25.54
C LEU A 83 3.40 -8.63 26.07
N ALA A 84 3.53 -8.40 27.37
CA ALA A 84 3.22 -7.12 27.99
C ALA A 84 4.13 -5.98 27.47
N ALA A 85 5.45 -6.23 27.37
CA ALA A 85 6.39 -5.27 26.80
C ALA A 85 6.09 -4.96 25.34
N ARG A 86 5.66 -5.96 24.54
CA ARG A 86 5.23 -5.79 23.17
C ARG A 86 4.01 -4.90 23.05
N GLU A 87 3.02 -5.11 23.90
CA GLU A 87 1.77 -4.34 23.90
C GLU A 87 1.99 -2.90 24.35
N TYR A 88 2.76 -2.70 25.39
CA TYR A 88 3.10 -1.38 25.92
C TYR A 88 3.91 -0.55 24.92
N ALA A 89 5.02 -1.09 24.45
CA ALA A 89 5.93 -0.38 23.55
C ALA A 89 5.40 -0.26 22.11
N LYS A 90 4.43 -1.10 21.71
CA LYS A 90 3.95 -1.24 20.31
C LYS A 90 5.11 -1.31 19.31
N ALA A 91 6.19 -1.99 19.70
CA ALA A 91 7.48 -1.99 19.00
C ALA A 91 7.85 -3.38 18.49
N GLY A 92 8.76 -3.46 17.52
CA GLY A 92 9.26 -4.72 16.95
C GLY A 92 10.06 -5.59 17.93
N PRO A 93 10.33 -6.87 17.57
CA PRO A 93 11.05 -7.79 18.44
C PRO A 93 12.41 -7.29 18.90
N LEU A 94 13.11 -6.50 18.08
CA LEU A 94 14.43 -5.96 18.43
C LEU A 94 14.37 -4.97 19.61
N ILE A 95 13.37 -4.08 19.61
CA ILE A 95 13.20 -3.09 20.66
C ILE A 95 12.77 -3.77 21.97
N VAL A 96 11.79 -4.69 21.89
CA VAL A 96 11.33 -5.46 23.04
C VAL A 96 12.48 -6.31 23.64
N ALA A 97 13.30 -6.89 22.79
CA ALA A 97 14.49 -7.65 23.21
C ALA A 97 15.49 -6.79 23.97
N GLY A 98 15.78 -5.58 23.47
CA GLY A 98 16.66 -4.61 24.15
C GLY A 98 16.13 -4.19 25.52
N GLN A 99 14.81 -3.97 25.66
CA GLN A 99 14.19 -3.64 26.94
C GLN A 99 14.25 -4.75 27.99
N LEU A 100 14.22 -6.00 27.55
CA LEU A 100 14.19 -7.16 28.43
C LEU A 100 15.54 -7.88 28.58
N GLY A 101 16.59 -7.42 27.91
CA GLY A 101 17.90 -8.06 27.92
C GLY A 101 17.90 -9.45 27.26
N LEU A 102 17.04 -9.67 26.27
CA LEU A 102 16.86 -10.97 25.61
C LEU A 102 17.33 -10.94 24.15
N PRO A 103 17.74 -12.08 23.56
CA PRO A 103 17.98 -12.16 22.13
C PRO A 103 16.72 -11.87 21.32
N ALA A 104 16.83 -11.04 20.26
CA ALA A 104 15.70 -10.67 19.42
C ALA A 104 15.02 -11.88 18.75
N SER A 105 15.80 -12.93 18.41
CA SER A 105 15.27 -14.18 17.87
C SER A 105 14.38 -14.95 18.86
N THR A 106 14.71 -14.87 20.15
CA THR A 106 13.92 -15.47 21.23
C THR A 106 12.59 -14.75 21.38
N VAL A 107 12.62 -13.43 21.46
CA VAL A 107 11.41 -12.60 21.51
C VAL A 107 10.54 -12.83 20.28
N TRP A 108 11.12 -12.85 19.09
CA TRP A 108 10.38 -13.12 17.86
C TRP A 108 9.68 -14.47 17.85
N LYS A 109 10.36 -15.54 18.32
CA LYS A 109 9.78 -16.91 18.44
C LYS A 109 8.58 -16.93 19.37
N VAL A 110 8.65 -16.22 20.52
CA VAL A 110 7.52 -16.10 21.45
C VAL A 110 6.38 -15.35 20.78
N LEU A 111 6.63 -14.15 20.24
CA LEU A 111 5.59 -13.35 19.59
C LEU A 111 4.92 -14.09 18.42
N ARG A 112 5.70 -14.89 17.66
CA ARG A 112 5.15 -15.74 16.59
C ARG A 112 4.25 -16.84 17.13
N ARG A 113 4.65 -17.50 18.22
CA ARG A 113 3.86 -18.56 18.87
C ARG A 113 2.50 -18.07 19.33
N TYR A 114 2.45 -16.83 19.83
CA TYR A 114 1.21 -16.19 20.28
C TYR A 114 0.46 -15.42 19.19
N GLY A 115 0.93 -15.47 17.93
CA GLY A 115 0.26 -14.83 16.79
C GLY A 115 0.36 -13.30 16.77
N VAL A 116 1.23 -12.69 17.60
CA VAL A 116 1.40 -11.24 17.75
C VAL A 116 2.72 -10.70 17.21
N SER A 117 3.38 -11.48 16.34
CA SER A 117 4.65 -11.07 15.70
C SER A 117 4.50 -9.83 14.80
N ARG A 118 3.32 -9.62 14.21
CA ARG A 118 2.99 -8.38 13.47
C ARG A 118 2.16 -7.46 14.34
N LEU A 119 2.49 -6.16 14.34
CA LEU A 119 1.63 -5.15 14.96
C LEU A 119 0.35 -5.03 14.13
N ARG A 120 -0.78 -5.25 14.77
CA ARG A 120 -2.07 -4.90 14.20
C ARG A 120 -2.27 -3.41 14.44
N LEU A 121 -1.97 -2.61 13.44
CA LEU A 121 -2.37 -1.21 13.47
C LEU A 121 -3.90 -1.12 13.42
N PRO A 122 -4.50 -0.12 14.11
CA PRO A 122 -5.93 0.10 13.98
C PRO A 122 -6.29 0.23 12.51
N ALA A 123 -7.44 -0.30 12.13
CA ALA A 123 -7.95 -0.21 10.78
C ALA A 123 -7.97 1.28 10.37
N ARG A 124 -7.34 1.60 9.24
CA ARG A 124 -7.43 2.97 8.71
C ARG A 124 -8.88 3.24 8.38
N GLU A 125 -9.38 4.42 8.76
CA GLU A 125 -10.70 4.84 8.32
C GLU A 125 -10.80 4.70 6.79
N PRO A 126 -11.87 4.10 6.27
CA PRO A 126 -12.04 3.95 4.83
C PRO A 126 -12.01 5.32 4.17
N VAL A 127 -11.17 5.49 3.16
CA VAL A 127 -11.09 6.72 2.38
C VAL A 127 -12.41 6.86 1.60
N ARG A 128 -13.22 7.84 1.96
CA ARG A 128 -14.42 8.17 1.17
C ARG A 128 -13.95 8.80 -0.13
N ARG A 129 -14.03 8.05 -1.22
CA ARG A 129 -13.81 8.57 -2.56
C ARG A 129 -14.97 9.49 -2.92
N TYR A 130 -14.66 10.71 -3.29
CA TYR A 130 -15.65 11.66 -3.82
C TYR A 130 -15.21 12.12 -5.21
N GLU A 131 -16.16 12.47 -6.02
CA GLU A 131 -15.97 13.09 -7.32
C GLU A 131 -17.04 14.17 -7.48
N ARG A 132 -16.65 15.34 -7.98
CA ARG A 132 -17.57 16.42 -8.27
C ARG A 132 -18.40 16.11 -9.52
N ALA A 133 -19.56 16.71 -9.63
CA ALA A 133 -20.50 16.42 -10.71
C ALA A 133 -20.03 16.98 -12.06
N ARG A 134 -19.36 18.14 -12.05
CA ARG A 134 -18.97 18.89 -13.25
C ARG A 134 -17.47 19.26 -13.23
N PRO A 135 -16.85 19.40 -14.42
CA PRO A 135 -15.54 20.03 -14.52
C PRO A 135 -15.56 21.45 -13.95
N GLY A 136 -14.48 21.84 -13.27
CA GLY A 136 -14.31 23.17 -12.69
C GLY A 136 -14.88 23.36 -11.29
N GLU A 137 -15.79 22.51 -10.80
CA GLU A 137 -16.31 22.63 -9.42
C GLU A 137 -15.21 22.57 -8.36
N LEU A 138 -14.13 21.87 -8.60
CA LEU A 138 -13.00 21.75 -7.68
C LEU A 138 -11.71 21.46 -8.42
N LEU A 139 -10.76 22.36 -8.28
CA LEU A 139 -9.40 22.20 -8.76
C LEU A 139 -8.48 21.81 -7.60
N HIS A 140 -7.80 20.71 -7.69
CA HIS A 140 -6.77 20.31 -6.73
C HIS A 140 -5.42 20.87 -7.16
N VAL A 141 -4.70 21.53 -6.25
CA VAL A 141 -3.36 22.08 -6.52
C VAL A 141 -2.35 21.50 -5.57
N ASP A 142 -1.11 21.37 -6.04
CA ASP A 142 0.02 20.90 -5.24
C ASP A 142 1.34 21.40 -5.83
N ILE A 143 2.42 21.34 -5.04
CA ILE A 143 3.76 21.70 -5.48
C ILE A 143 4.70 20.54 -5.20
N LYS A 144 5.44 20.13 -6.21
CA LYS A 144 6.46 19.10 -6.08
C LYS A 144 7.85 19.66 -6.32
N LYS A 145 8.69 19.63 -5.28
CA LYS A 145 10.09 19.99 -5.36
C LYS A 145 10.88 18.93 -6.11
N LEU A 146 11.62 19.34 -7.14
CA LEU A 146 12.45 18.50 -8.00
C LEU A 146 13.89 18.98 -7.97
N GLY A 147 14.85 18.05 -7.79
CA GLY A 147 16.26 18.39 -7.91
C GLY A 147 16.59 18.87 -9.33
N ARG A 148 17.37 19.99 -9.41
CA ARG A 148 18.02 20.41 -10.65
C ARG A 148 19.27 19.58 -10.91
N PHE A 149 19.65 19.47 -12.15
CA PHE A 149 20.88 18.83 -12.57
C PHE A 149 21.37 19.41 -13.89
N TRP A 150 22.70 19.55 -13.99
CA TRP A 150 23.37 20.04 -15.18
C TRP A 150 23.85 18.91 -16.08
N THR A 151 24.06 17.72 -15.48
CA THR A 151 24.47 16.51 -16.18
C THR A 151 23.69 15.32 -15.62
N VAL A 152 23.68 14.22 -16.38
CA VAL A 152 23.01 12.97 -15.98
C VAL A 152 23.45 12.57 -14.57
N GLY A 153 22.48 12.36 -13.68
CA GLY A 153 22.72 12.13 -12.26
C GLY A 153 23.25 10.74 -11.92
N LYS A 154 23.58 10.54 -10.64
CA LYS A 154 24.16 9.30 -10.07
C LYS A 154 23.37 8.01 -10.38
N ARG A 155 22.07 8.11 -10.67
CA ARG A 155 21.26 6.94 -11.05
C ARG A 155 21.74 6.25 -12.32
N ILE A 156 22.52 6.95 -13.16
CA ILE A 156 22.99 6.50 -14.46
C ILE A 156 24.52 6.52 -14.52
N HIS A 157 25.17 7.54 -13.96
CA HIS A 157 26.62 7.64 -13.88
C HIS A 157 27.08 7.79 -12.42
N ARG A 158 28.02 6.93 -11.96
CA ARG A 158 28.56 6.93 -10.59
C ARG A 158 29.11 8.29 -10.17
N ASP A 159 29.70 9.04 -11.08
CA ASP A 159 30.38 10.31 -10.81
C ASP A 159 29.46 11.55 -10.87
N GLY A 160 28.18 11.37 -11.16
CA GLY A 160 27.21 12.45 -11.36
C GLY A 160 26.91 13.32 -10.13
N LEU A 161 27.29 12.89 -8.91
CA LEU A 161 26.99 13.64 -7.69
C LEU A 161 27.84 14.92 -7.54
N ALA A 162 29.13 14.86 -7.84
CA ALA A 162 30.03 15.99 -7.67
C ALA A 162 29.67 17.15 -8.60
N ARG A 163 29.24 16.84 -9.83
CA ARG A 163 28.89 17.83 -10.87
C ARG A 163 27.57 18.53 -10.63
N ASN A 164 26.66 17.97 -9.83
CA ASN A 164 25.33 18.52 -9.56
C ASN A 164 25.16 19.10 -8.15
N ARG A 165 26.26 19.20 -7.36
CA ARG A 165 26.22 19.57 -5.93
C ARG A 165 25.50 20.90 -5.65
N HIS A 166 25.58 21.88 -6.55
CA HIS A 166 25.01 23.21 -6.39
C HIS A 166 23.89 23.51 -7.41
N ALA A 167 23.32 22.50 -8.05
CA ALA A 167 22.30 22.71 -9.07
C ALA A 167 20.98 23.27 -8.52
N GLY A 168 20.71 23.12 -7.21
CA GLY A 168 19.52 23.63 -6.56
C GLY A 168 18.24 22.86 -6.89
N TRP A 169 17.11 23.59 -6.91
CA TRP A 169 15.79 23.00 -7.03
C TRP A 169 14.95 23.67 -8.11
N GLN A 170 13.97 22.97 -8.63
CA GLN A 170 12.84 23.45 -9.43
C GLN A 170 11.56 23.04 -8.73
N TYR A 171 10.53 23.83 -8.87
CA TYR A 171 9.24 23.58 -8.24
C TYR A 171 8.19 23.33 -9.32
N LEU A 172 7.68 22.11 -9.35
CA LEU A 172 6.60 21.72 -10.23
C LEU A 172 5.28 22.09 -9.58
N HIS A 173 4.68 23.19 -10.03
CA HIS A 173 3.32 23.55 -9.65
C HIS A 173 2.36 22.81 -10.57
N LEU A 174 1.30 22.25 -9.99
CA LEU A 174 0.33 21.46 -10.72
C LEU A 174 -1.10 21.73 -10.24
N ALA A 175 -2.03 21.59 -11.16
CA ALA A 175 -3.46 21.65 -10.93
C ALA A 175 -4.14 20.51 -11.67
N ILE A 176 -5.13 19.87 -11.03
CA ILE A 176 -5.94 18.82 -11.64
C ILE A 176 -7.40 19.00 -11.29
N ASP A 177 -8.25 18.98 -12.29
CA ASP A 177 -9.69 19.05 -12.10
C ASP A 177 -10.23 17.75 -11.46
N ASP A 178 -11.11 17.92 -10.48
CA ASP A 178 -11.67 16.84 -9.70
C ASP A 178 -12.51 15.88 -10.54
N HIS A 179 -13.28 16.39 -11.48
CA HIS A 179 -14.19 15.61 -12.32
C HIS A 179 -13.49 15.00 -13.53
N SER A 180 -12.93 15.85 -14.38
CA SER A 180 -12.37 15.42 -15.67
C SER A 180 -10.99 14.76 -15.56
N ARG A 181 -10.23 15.03 -14.49
CA ARG A 181 -8.80 14.69 -14.34
C ARG A 181 -7.89 15.47 -15.29
N LEU A 182 -8.42 16.48 -15.97
CA LEU A 182 -7.63 17.35 -16.82
C LEU A 182 -6.55 18.03 -15.97
N ALA A 183 -5.31 18.05 -16.44
CA ALA A 183 -4.16 18.49 -15.67
C ALA A 183 -3.41 19.63 -16.36
N TYR A 184 -3.04 20.64 -15.58
CA TYR A 184 -2.12 21.70 -15.94
C TYR A 184 -0.92 21.66 -15.00
N ALA A 185 0.28 21.86 -15.51
CA ALA A 185 1.47 21.97 -14.67
C ALA A 185 2.56 22.79 -15.34
N GLU A 186 3.38 23.45 -14.53
CA GLU A 186 4.53 24.22 -14.97
C GLU A 186 5.68 24.15 -13.93
N LEU A 187 6.89 24.39 -14.40
CA LEU A 187 8.06 24.47 -13.54
C LEU A 187 8.37 25.93 -13.21
N LEU A 188 8.38 26.26 -11.93
CA LEU A 188 8.69 27.59 -11.43
C LEU A 188 10.00 27.59 -10.60
N PRO A 189 10.62 28.76 -10.41
CA PRO A 189 11.85 28.86 -9.64
C PRO A 189 11.65 28.60 -8.14
N SER A 190 10.45 28.90 -7.60
CA SER A 190 10.18 28.78 -6.18
C SER A 190 8.74 28.36 -5.86
N GLU A 191 8.45 28.13 -4.59
CA GLU A 191 7.13 27.97 -4.01
C GLU A 191 6.68 29.22 -3.25
N SER A 192 7.20 30.39 -3.66
CA SER A 192 6.90 31.66 -3.05
C SER A 192 5.40 32.02 -3.19
N PRO A 193 4.86 32.87 -2.30
CA PRO A 193 3.51 33.39 -2.42
C PRO A 193 3.20 34.00 -3.79
N ALA A 194 4.15 34.73 -4.36
CA ALA A 194 4.01 35.37 -5.68
C ALA A 194 3.92 34.32 -6.79
N ASP A 195 4.79 33.30 -6.78
CA ASP A 195 4.77 32.22 -7.76
C ASP A 195 3.47 31.40 -7.66
N CYS A 196 2.97 31.13 -6.45
CA CYS A 196 1.71 30.42 -6.25
C CYS A 196 0.52 31.19 -6.84
N GLY A 197 0.42 32.51 -6.58
CA GLY A 197 -0.65 33.35 -7.13
C GLY A 197 -0.55 33.47 -8.66
N ALA A 198 0.63 33.70 -9.20
CA ALA A 198 0.86 33.74 -10.64
C ALA A 198 0.54 32.41 -11.33
N PHE A 199 0.90 31.29 -10.72
CA PHE A 199 0.52 29.96 -11.19
C PHE A 199 -0.99 29.80 -11.27
N LEU A 200 -1.74 30.19 -10.20
CA LEU A 200 -3.20 30.06 -10.19
C LEU A 200 -3.85 30.81 -11.35
N ARG A 201 -3.43 32.07 -11.59
CA ARG A 201 -3.96 32.87 -12.68
C ARG A 201 -3.77 32.19 -14.03
N ARG A 202 -2.57 31.69 -14.31
CA ARG A 202 -2.28 30.97 -15.58
C ARG A 202 -3.03 29.65 -15.68
N ALA A 203 -3.12 28.89 -14.58
CA ALA A 203 -3.89 27.66 -14.55
C ALA A 203 -5.36 27.90 -14.85
N VAL A 204 -5.98 28.89 -14.18
CA VAL A 204 -7.39 29.23 -14.41
C VAL A 204 -7.63 29.71 -15.85
N ALA A 205 -6.79 30.59 -16.38
CA ALA A 205 -6.88 30.99 -17.79
C ALA A 205 -6.81 29.78 -18.73
N TRP A 206 -5.90 28.86 -18.47
CA TRP A 206 -5.75 27.63 -19.27
C TRP A 206 -7.00 26.73 -19.22
N TYR A 207 -7.70 26.64 -18.07
CA TYR A 207 -8.97 25.91 -17.93
C TYR A 207 -10.10 26.65 -18.63
N THR A 208 -10.18 27.98 -18.51
CA THR A 208 -11.18 28.83 -19.16
C THR A 208 -11.11 28.72 -20.67
N ASP A 209 -9.91 28.70 -21.26
CA ASP A 209 -9.70 28.49 -22.71
C ASP A 209 -10.25 27.12 -23.20
N ARG A 210 -10.58 26.23 -22.28
CA ARG A 210 -11.18 24.90 -22.54
C ARG A 210 -12.63 24.79 -22.13
N GLY A 211 -13.29 25.94 -21.87
CA GLY A 211 -14.67 26.00 -21.49
C GLY A 211 -14.96 25.56 -20.06
N ILE A 212 -13.93 25.54 -19.19
CA ILE A 212 -14.07 25.12 -17.78
C ILE A 212 -13.98 26.35 -16.88
N THR A 213 -15.06 26.70 -16.21
CA THR A 213 -15.09 27.73 -15.18
C THR A 213 -14.70 27.12 -13.84
N VAL A 214 -13.64 27.63 -13.21
CA VAL A 214 -13.14 27.13 -11.92
C VAL A 214 -13.86 27.82 -10.77
N GLU A 215 -14.62 27.05 -9.98
CA GLU A 215 -15.39 27.57 -8.83
C GLU A 215 -14.59 27.52 -7.52
N ARG A 216 -13.82 26.45 -7.32
CA ARG A 216 -13.11 26.19 -6.05
C ARG A 216 -11.71 25.64 -6.29
N VAL A 217 -10.80 26.01 -5.39
CA VAL A 217 -9.44 25.45 -5.37
C VAL A 217 -9.17 24.79 -4.02
N LEU A 218 -8.63 23.57 -4.03
CA LEU A 218 -8.19 22.82 -2.86
C LEU A 218 -6.67 22.69 -2.86
N SER A 219 -6.05 23.23 -1.82
CA SER A 219 -4.62 23.12 -1.56
C SER A 219 -4.33 22.44 -0.22
N ASP A 220 -3.09 22.08 0.01
CA ASP A 220 -2.60 21.79 1.35
C ASP A 220 -2.49 23.08 2.19
N ASN A 221 -1.92 22.96 3.41
CA ASN A 221 -1.71 24.07 4.30
C ASN A 221 -0.31 24.73 4.15
N GLY A 222 0.36 24.56 3.01
CA GLY A 222 1.66 25.16 2.73
C GLY A 222 1.66 26.69 2.80
N ASN A 223 2.81 27.28 3.16
CA ASN A 223 2.93 28.72 3.37
C ASN A 223 2.55 29.53 2.13
N GLY A 224 2.89 29.06 0.92
CA GLY A 224 2.51 29.71 -0.33
C GLY A 224 0.98 29.87 -0.48
N TYR A 225 0.23 28.83 -0.13
CA TYR A 225 -1.23 28.79 -0.24
C TYR A 225 -1.97 29.49 0.92
N ARG A 226 -1.29 29.77 2.03
CA ARG A 226 -1.84 30.52 3.16
C ARG A 226 -1.53 32.03 3.10
N SER A 227 -0.83 32.46 2.09
CA SER A 227 -0.37 33.82 1.90
C SER A 227 -1.49 34.78 1.47
N PHE A 228 -1.24 36.08 1.65
CA PHE A 228 -2.09 37.13 1.11
C PHE A 228 -2.13 37.10 -0.42
N ALA A 229 -0.98 36.90 -1.08
CA ALA A 229 -0.92 36.83 -2.55
C ALA A 229 -1.80 35.71 -3.13
N TRP A 230 -1.86 34.56 -2.47
CA TRP A 230 -2.77 33.49 -2.85
C TRP A 230 -4.25 33.87 -2.64
N ARG A 231 -4.55 34.48 -1.49
CA ARG A 231 -5.89 34.96 -1.18
C ARG A 231 -6.38 35.96 -2.23
N ASP A 232 -5.51 36.91 -2.55
CA ASP A 232 -5.86 38.01 -3.47
C ASP A 232 -6.03 37.46 -4.91
N ALA A 233 -5.20 36.52 -5.35
CA ALA A 233 -5.38 35.84 -6.62
C ALA A 233 -6.71 35.05 -6.69
N CYS A 234 -7.10 34.39 -5.61
CA CYS A 234 -8.39 33.67 -5.57
C CYS A 234 -9.57 34.66 -5.58
N ALA A 235 -9.47 35.79 -4.88
CA ALA A 235 -10.52 36.82 -4.85
C ALA A 235 -10.68 37.50 -6.23
N GLU A 236 -9.56 37.83 -6.89
CA GLU A 236 -9.53 38.37 -8.25
C GLU A 236 -10.25 37.48 -9.27
N LEU A 237 -10.09 36.16 -9.11
CA LEU A 237 -10.65 35.14 -10.00
C LEU A 237 -12.04 34.65 -9.58
N ASP A 238 -12.62 35.18 -8.50
CA ASP A 238 -13.88 34.75 -7.88
C ASP A 238 -13.88 33.23 -7.51
N ILE A 239 -12.74 32.73 -7.00
CA ILE A 239 -12.56 31.32 -6.67
C ILE A 239 -12.59 31.11 -5.16
N GLN A 240 -13.43 30.17 -4.70
CA GLN A 240 -13.47 29.77 -3.29
C GLN A 240 -12.27 28.91 -2.90
N ARG A 241 -11.58 29.32 -1.84
CA ARG A 241 -10.44 28.57 -1.28
C ARG A 241 -10.91 27.46 -0.37
N ARG A 242 -10.30 26.27 -0.52
CA ARG A 242 -10.45 25.14 0.38
C ARG A 242 -9.07 24.63 0.77
N TYR A 243 -8.96 24.15 2.00
CA TYR A 243 -7.73 23.58 2.53
C TYR A 243 -7.95 22.14 2.99
N THR A 244 -6.93 21.32 2.90
CA THR A 244 -6.97 19.98 3.47
C THR A 244 -7.12 20.06 4.99
N ARG A 245 -7.90 19.15 5.56
CA ARG A 245 -8.01 19.06 7.03
C ARG A 245 -6.64 18.67 7.62
N PRO A 246 -6.24 19.26 8.76
CA PRO A 246 -5.01 18.86 9.44
C PRO A 246 -4.95 17.34 9.66
N ARG A 247 -3.80 16.74 9.42
CA ARG A 247 -3.54 15.30 9.53
C ARG A 247 -4.42 14.39 8.62
N ARG A 248 -5.10 14.95 7.62
CA ARG A 248 -5.87 14.21 6.60
C ARG A 248 -5.42 14.58 5.18
N PRO A 249 -4.17 14.28 4.80
CA PRO A 249 -3.64 14.59 3.46
C PRO A 249 -4.44 13.92 2.32
N GLN A 250 -5.13 12.83 2.62
CA GLN A 250 -5.96 12.08 1.67
C GLN A 250 -7.00 12.95 0.94
N THR A 251 -7.35 14.12 1.49
CA THR A 251 -8.28 15.08 0.86
C THR A 251 -7.73 15.63 -0.45
N ASN A 252 -6.39 15.76 -0.60
CA ASN A 252 -5.72 16.17 -1.84
C ASN A 252 -5.18 15.00 -2.67
N GLY A 253 -5.75 13.80 -2.48
CA GLY A 253 -5.25 12.56 -3.10
C GLY A 253 -5.19 12.56 -4.63
N LYS A 254 -5.97 13.43 -5.31
CA LYS A 254 -5.93 13.56 -6.78
C LYS A 254 -4.68 14.30 -7.25
N ALA A 255 -4.30 15.39 -6.58
CA ALA A 255 -3.04 16.07 -6.84
C ALA A 255 -1.84 15.18 -6.50
N GLU A 256 -1.86 14.48 -5.35
CA GLU A 256 -0.82 13.52 -4.98
C GLU A 256 -0.67 12.39 -6.02
N ALA A 257 -1.79 11.87 -6.54
CA ALA A 257 -1.77 10.85 -7.59
C ALA A 257 -1.19 11.39 -8.90
N LEU A 258 -1.50 12.65 -9.27
CA LEU A 258 -0.90 13.31 -10.42
C LEU A 258 0.60 13.50 -10.23
N VAL A 259 1.05 13.95 -9.04
CA VAL A 259 2.49 14.04 -8.71
C VAL A 259 3.19 12.70 -8.95
N LYS A 260 2.64 11.61 -8.41
CA LYS A 260 3.21 10.26 -8.60
C LYS A 260 3.28 9.86 -10.08
N THR A 261 2.26 10.19 -10.83
CA THR A 261 2.19 9.93 -12.28
C THR A 261 3.24 10.74 -13.04
N LEU A 262 3.33 12.06 -12.78
CA LEU A 262 4.33 12.94 -13.40
C LEU A 262 5.76 12.51 -13.06
N LEU A 263 6.02 12.09 -11.82
CA LEU A 263 7.34 11.60 -11.44
C LEU A 263 7.70 10.31 -12.19
N ARG A 264 6.77 9.37 -12.29
CA ARG A 264 7.01 8.07 -12.93
C ARG A 264 7.07 8.15 -14.45
N GLU A 265 6.17 8.91 -15.06
CA GLU A 265 5.94 8.86 -16.52
C GLU A 265 6.62 10.01 -17.28
N TRP A 266 7.06 11.06 -16.58
CA TRP A 266 7.80 12.18 -17.15
C TRP A 266 9.13 12.41 -16.45
N ALA A 267 9.15 12.85 -15.17
CA ALA A 267 10.35 13.42 -14.55
C ALA A 267 11.51 12.42 -14.42
N HIS A 268 11.21 11.12 -14.22
CA HIS A 268 12.18 10.07 -14.00
C HIS A 268 12.12 8.92 -15.01
N ARG A 269 11.25 9.02 -16.02
CA ARG A 269 11.12 7.99 -17.04
C ARG A 269 12.34 7.90 -17.92
N PHE A 270 12.88 9.03 -18.32
CA PHE A 270 14.01 9.14 -19.23
C PHE A 270 15.24 9.69 -18.51
N ALA A 271 16.41 9.33 -19.03
CA ALA A 271 17.68 9.91 -18.66
C ALA A 271 17.88 11.27 -19.34
N TYR A 272 17.19 12.29 -18.88
CA TYR A 272 17.36 13.62 -19.46
C TYR A 272 18.83 14.11 -19.28
N PRO A 273 19.46 14.67 -20.32
CA PRO A 273 20.82 15.20 -20.20
C PRO A 273 20.93 16.30 -19.14
N THR A 274 19.94 17.21 -19.08
CA THR A 274 19.88 18.30 -18.10
C THR A 274 18.45 18.56 -17.63
N SER A 275 18.31 19.32 -16.54
CA SER A 275 17.00 19.81 -16.07
C SER A 275 16.26 20.63 -17.14
N ALA A 276 16.96 21.34 -18.02
CA ALA A 276 16.35 22.09 -19.11
C ALA A 276 15.69 21.14 -20.15
N HIS A 277 16.31 20.01 -20.46
CA HIS A 277 15.70 19.00 -21.35
C HIS A 277 14.45 18.39 -20.69
N ARG A 278 14.51 18.09 -19.39
CA ARG A 278 13.33 17.63 -18.63
C ARG A 278 12.20 18.66 -18.68
N ALA A 279 12.52 19.95 -18.47
CA ALA A 279 11.54 21.03 -18.50
C ALA A 279 10.89 21.16 -19.89
N ARG A 280 11.65 21.13 -20.97
CA ARG A 280 11.14 21.19 -22.35
C ARG A 280 10.21 20.05 -22.71
N ALA A 281 10.38 18.88 -22.10
CA ALA A 281 9.52 17.72 -22.35
C ALA A 281 8.15 17.79 -21.62
N LEU A 282 7.98 18.66 -20.60
CA LEU A 282 6.75 18.73 -19.79
C LEU A 282 5.51 19.09 -20.64
N PRO A 283 5.51 20.13 -21.47
CA PRO A 283 4.31 20.49 -22.25
C PRO A 283 3.86 19.38 -23.20
N GLY A 284 4.78 18.67 -23.84
CA GLY A 284 4.49 17.52 -24.71
C GLY A 284 3.87 16.36 -23.92
N TYR A 285 4.42 16.08 -22.73
CA TYR A 285 3.86 15.06 -21.85
C TYR A 285 2.45 15.42 -21.35
N LEU A 286 2.20 16.67 -20.96
CA LEU A 286 0.87 17.12 -20.50
C LEU A 286 -0.18 17.06 -21.61
N ARG A 287 0.18 17.41 -22.87
CA ARG A 287 -0.72 17.20 -24.01
C ARG A 287 -1.09 15.74 -24.16
N TRP A 288 -0.09 14.83 -24.16
CA TRP A 288 -0.34 13.40 -24.23
C TRP A 288 -1.18 12.90 -23.04
N TYR A 289 -0.87 13.33 -21.79
CA TYR A 289 -1.62 12.99 -20.59
C TYR A 289 -3.11 13.35 -20.73
N ASN A 290 -3.40 14.55 -21.16
CA ASN A 290 -4.75 15.07 -21.25
C ASN A 290 -5.55 14.47 -22.42
N GLN A 291 -4.92 14.22 -23.55
CA GLN A 291 -5.59 13.83 -24.79
C GLN A 291 -5.58 12.32 -25.06
N HIS A 292 -4.58 11.59 -24.56
CA HIS A 292 -4.38 10.20 -24.96
C HIS A 292 -4.20 9.22 -23.80
N ARG A 293 -3.76 9.69 -22.63
CA ARG A 293 -3.46 8.77 -21.54
C ARG A 293 -4.73 8.12 -20.98
N PRO A 294 -4.85 6.77 -20.98
CA PRO A 294 -5.96 6.07 -20.35
C PRO A 294 -5.96 6.32 -18.82
N HIS A 295 -7.11 6.67 -18.26
CA HIS A 295 -7.24 6.96 -16.84
C HIS A 295 -8.25 6.01 -16.19
N SER A 296 -7.78 5.14 -15.30
CA SER A 296 -8.62 4.10 -14.65
C SER A 296 -9.84 4.65 -13.91
N ALA A 297 -9.70 5.83 -13.27
CA ALA A 297 -10.80 6.45 -12.52
C ALA A 297 -11.94 6.98 -13.42
N ILE A 298 -11.73 7.06 -14.72
CA ILE A 298 -12.74 7.53 -15.69
C ILE A 298 -13.00 6.51 -16.81
N GLY A 299 -12.93 5.23 -16.44
CA GLY A 299 -13.26 4.13 -17.35
C GLY A 299 -12.24 3.90 -18.47
N GLY A 300 -10.97 4.19 -18.22
CA GLY A 300 -9.89 3.99 -19.20
C GLY A 300 -9.86 5.04 -20.32
N ARG A 301 -10.70 6.06 -20.28
CA ARG A 301 -10.71 7.16 -21.26
C ARG A 301 -9.69 8.24 -20.89
N PRO A 302 -9.24 9.07 -21.86
CA PRO A 302 -8.38 10.21 -21.56
C PRO A 302 -9.16 11.35 -20.88
N PRO A 303 -8.49 12.20 -20.06
CA PRO A 303 -9.13 13.31 -19.35
C PRO A 303 -9.99 14.24 -20.21
N ILE A 304 -9.56 14.56 -21.41
CA ILE A 304 -10.28 15.44 -22.34
C ILE A 304 -11.68 14.91 -22.70
N SER A 305 -11.90 13.60 -22.68
CA SER A 305 -13.19 13.00 -23.01
C SER A 305 -14.33 13.40 -22.10
N ARG A 306 -14.01 13.91 -20.88
CA ARG A 306 -15.03 14.41 -19.94
C ARG A 306 -15.32 15.90 -20.09
N VAL A 307 -14.54 16.62 -20.85
CA VAL A 307 -14.75 18.04 -21.15
C VAL A 307 -15.60 18.19 -22.40
N SER A 308 -15.34 17.41 -23.45
CA SER A 308 -16.09 17.44 -24.71
C SER A 308 -17.57 17.12 -24.56
N GLN A 309 -17.97 16.42 -23.48
CA GLN A 309 -19.40 16.13 -23.19
C GLN A 309 -20.18 17.33 -22.69
N VAL A 310 -19.50 18.37 -22.17
CA VAL A 310 -20.14 19.58 -21.65
C VAL A 310 -20.39 20.58 -22.79
N CYS A 311 -19.54 20.59 -23.80
CA CYS A 311 -19.70 21.45 -24.98
C CYS A 311 -20.71 20.92 -26.03
N GLY A 312 -21.11 19.64 -25.92
CA GLY A 312 -22.01 18.97 -26.87
C GLY A 312 -23.50 18.99 -26.51
N SER A 313 -23.90 19.63 -25.41
CA SER A 313 -25.31 19.65 -24.94
C SER A 313 -26.11 20.86 -25.43
N HIS A 314 -25.62 21.59 -26.40
CA HIS A 314 -26.35 22.67 -27.07
C HIS A 314 -26.39 22.40 -28.59
N ASN A 315 -27.23 21.44 -28.97
CA ASN A 315 -27.89 21.35 -30.27
C ASN A 315 -29.27 20.71 -30.08
#